data_e1fb1fad6134b4786261a9898f387a82
#
_entry.id   e1fb1fad6134b4786261a9898f387a82
#
_cell.length_a   1.000
_cell.length_b   1.000
_cell.length_c   1.000
_cell.angle_alpha   90.00
_cell.angle_beta   90.00
_cell.angle_gamma   90.00
#
_symmetry.space_group_name_H-M   'P 1'
#
loop_
_entity.id
_entity.type
_entity.pdbx_description
1 polymer ?
#
loop_
_entity_poly.entity_id
_entity_poly.type
_entity_poly.pdbx_seq_one_letter_code
_entity_poly.pdbx_strand_id
1 'polypeptide(L)'
;ENGAFFTPKVFYNDKPFEKNISHELEAFGPVSTIMPYKDAEEAAALAKRGKGSLVGSIVSHDEKFVAETSWKMASSHGRIFVLNRDNAKESTGHGSPLPTLMHGGPGRAGGGEEMGGLNGLHFFLQKTAIQGSPDVLTAITKVYTQGAEKKFSDKHPFQKYFEEVEVGDSLETAGRTVTEADIVNFSNVSWDHFYAHTDSTSLNGTIFDKTVAHGYFILSAAAGLFVSGKKGPVIANYGLENASFFKPVYAGDTITVYLTAKEKINRGVKGRNIPSGVVKWLVEVVNQREEVVCVATILTLVAKKSPFIELNRRNIQKLLNGLTENTKPNWGKMTAQQMLEHLETTLLYSIGEPEAEKCFTPEEHLEKYQDSLYNHRKMPKDFPAPFLPEDGTLPELKYKNLEQAKEKFLENLQKYQIYYRDNPEAEHMHFVFGKLNKEMMELMHRKHFTHHFEQFNLI
;
A
#
# COMPACT_ATOMS: atom_id res chain seq x y z
N GLU A 1 -1.60 34.29 51.29
CA GLU A 1 -0.82 33.48 50.34
C GLU A 1 -0.85 34.17 48.97
N ASN A 2 0.27 34.60 48.50
CA ASN A 2 0.42 35.21 47.17
C ASN A 2 0.67 34.07 46.16
N GLY A 3 -0.34 33.66 45.41
CA GLY A 3 -0.18 32.65 44.37
C GLY A 3 -1.49 32.04 43.85
N ALA A 4 -1.40 31.26 42.77
CA ALA A 4 -2.51 30.58 42.11
C ALA A 4 -2.78 29.16 42.66
N PHE A 5 -2.26 28.86 43.84
CA PHE A 5 -2.43 27.53 44.46
C PHE A 5 -3.75 27.46 45.22
N PHE A 6 -4.54 26.45 44.87
CA PHE A 6 -5.81 26.15 45.51
C PHE A 6 -5.82 24.70 46.01
N THR A 7 -6.11 24.48 47.28
CA THR A 7 -6.20 23.13 47.85
C THR A 7 -7.41 22.37 47.26
N PRO A 8 -7.24 21.12 46.82
CA PRO A 8 -8.39 20.32 46.34
C PRO A 8 -9.52 20.28 47.34
N LYS A 9 -10.75 20.46 46.86
CA LYS A 9 -11.98 20.40 47.64
C LYS A 9 -12.86 19.26 47.15
N VAL A 10 -13.38 18.47 48.08
CA VAL A 10 -14.35 17.42 47.80
C VAL A 10 -15.61 17.71 48.60
N PHE A 11 -16.71 17.84 47.90
CA PHE A 11 -18.01 18.01 48.50
C PHE A 11 -18.80 16.70 48.44
N TYR A 12 -19.79 16.57 49.33
CA TYR A 12 -20.73 15.46 49.35
C TYR A 12 -22.13 16.00 49.22
N ASN A 13 -22.89 15.58 48.21
CA ASN A 13 -24.28 15.92 47.98
C ASN A 13 -25.13 14.68 48.25
N ASP A 14 -25.72 14.61 49.44
CA ASP A 14 -26.58 13.52 49.94
C ASP A 14 -27.95 13.44 49.24
N LYS A 15 -28.36 14.54 48.59
CA LYS A 15 -29.65 14.66 47.90
C LYS A 15 -29.45 15.22 46.48
N PRO A 16 -28.77 14.47 45.61
CA PRO A 16 -28.32 15.02 44.33
C PRO A 16 -29.46 15.33 43.35
N PHE A 17 -30.65 14.81 43.58
CA PHE A 17 -31.83 15.14 42.77
C PHE A 17 -32.59 16.39 43.26
N GLU A 18 -32.41 16.79 44.54
CA GLU A 18 -33.04 17.95 45.17
C GLU A 18 -32.13 19.19 45.14
N LYS A 19 -30.82 19.01 45.35
CA LYS A 19 -29.84 20.06 45.45
C LYS A 19 -29.10 20.27 44.09
N ASN A 20 -29.45 21.35 43.40
CA ASN A 20 -29.03 21.56 42.00
C ASN A 20 -27.70 22.29 41.84
N ILE A 21 -27.18 22.96 42.83
CA ILE A 21 -26.02 23.86 42.67
C ILE A 21 -24.80 23.17 42.06
N SER A 22 -24.55 21.91 42.44
CA SER A 22 -23.42 21.11 41.90
C SER A 22 -23.61 20.66 40.47
N HIS A 23 -24.82 20.79 39.90
CA HIS A 23 -25.09 20.52 38.48
C HIS A 23 -25.14 21.80 37.63
N GLU A 24 -25.35 22.93 38.24
CA GLU A 24 -25.52 24.22 37.56
C GLU A 24 -24.22 25.04 37.55
N LEU A 25 -23.44 24.97 38.64
CA LEU A 25 -22.20 25.69 38.78
C LEU A 25 -21.00 24.82 38.39
N GLU A 26 -20.24 25.24 37.38
CA GLU A 26 -19.01 24.63 37.01
C GLU A 26 -17.82 25.35 37.72
N ALA A 27 -17.15 24.63 38.60
CA ALA A 27 -15.97 25.15 39.28
C ALA A 27 -14.71 24.82 38.49
N PHE A 28 -14.15 25.80 37.78
CA PHE A 28 -12.86 25.65 37.09
C PHE A 28 -11.70 25.57 38.12
N GLY A 29 -11.44 24.39 38.65
CA GLY A 29 -10.41 24.18 39.65
C GLY A 29 -10.44 22.76 40.23
N PRO A 30 -9.59 22.43 41.20
CA PRO A 30 -9.56 21.12 41.81
C PRO A 30 -10.72 20.90 42.78
N VAL A 31 -11.95 20.91 42.27
CA VAL A 31 -13.20 20.77 43.01
C VAL A 31 -13.96 19.57 42.45
N SER A 32 -14.43 18.69 43.34
CA SER A 32 -15.25 17.53 42.99
C SER A 32 -16.41 17.39 43.95
N THR A 33 -17.54 16.85 43.45
CA THR A 33 -18.69 16.55 44.28
C THR A 33 -19.07 15.07 44.17
N ILE A 34 -19.11 14.38 45.29
CA ILE A 34 -19.54 13.00 45.38
C ILE A 34 -21.06 13.00 45.49
N MET A 35 -21.73 12.19 44.65
CA MET A 35 -23.16 12.02 44.59
C MET A 35 -23.49 10.53 44.61
N PRO A 36 -24.18 10.02 45.63
CA PRO A 36 -24.60 8.60 45.68
C PRO A 36 -25.72 8.34 44.66
N TYR A 37 -25.70 7.14 44.10
CA TYR A 37 -26.76 6.62 43.23
C TYR A 37 -27.02 5.15 43.54
N LYS A 38 -28.18 4.60 43.17
CA LYS A 38 -28.60 3.24 43.50
C LYS A 38 -28.30 2.26 42.37
N ASP A 39 -28.45 2.70 41.12
CA ASP A 39 -28.37 1.85 39.93
C ASP A 39 -27.88 2.65 38.68
N ALA A 40 -27.80 1.97 37.56
CA ALA A 40 -27.38 2.56 36.28
C ALA A 40 -28.32 3.68 35.80
N GLU A 41 -29.61 3.59 36.11
CA GLU A 41 -30.63 4.60 35.74
C GLU A 41 -30.37 5.92 36.48
N GLU A 42 -30.21 5.82 37.81
CA GLU A 42 -29.90 7.00 38.62
C GLU A 42 -28.53 7.60 38.29
N ALA A 43 -27.49 6.75 38.06
CA ALA A 43 -26.18 7.22 37.64
C ALA A 43 -26.22 8.03 36.34
N ALA A 44 -26.87 7.52 35.31
CA ALA A 44 -27.05 8.20 34.05
C ALA A 44 -27.90 9.47 34.17
N ALA A 45 -28.96 9.45 34.99
CA ALA A 45 -29.78 10.60 35.23
C ALA A 45 -29.03 11.74 35.93
N LEU A 46 -28.19 11.42 36.91
CA LEU A 46 -27.31 12.41 37.57
C LEU A 46 -26.27 12.99 36.59
N ALA A 47 -25.63 12.13 35.79
CA ALA A 47 -24.67 12.58 34.80
C ALA A 47 -25.27 13.55 33.76
N LYS A 48 -26.52 13.32 33.35
CA LYS A 48 -27.25 14.22 32.42
C LYS A 48 -27.60 15.58 33.00
N ARG A 49 -27.71 15.71 34.33
CA ARG A 49 -28.07 16.98 34.97
C ARG A 49 -27.07 18.11 34.73
N GLY A 50 -25.83 17.76 34.38
CA GLY A 50 -24.81 18.73 33.92
C GLY A 50 -25.13 19.40 32.60
N LYS A 51 -26.16 18.95 31.85
CA LYS A 51 -26.61 19.51 30.56
C LYS A 51 -25.57 19.48 29.45
N GLY A 52 -24.63 18.57 29.50
CA GLY A 52 -23.59 18.35 28.51
C GLY A 52 -22.18 18.41 29.09
N SER A 53 -21.37 17.44 28.71
CA SER A 53 -19.96 17.32 29.13
C SER A 53 -19.08 16.84 27.98
N LEU A 54 -17.82 17.25 27.94
CA LEU A 54 -16.85 16.74 26.96
C LEU A 54 -16.58 15.24 27.17
N VAL A 55 -16.44 14.82 28.43
CA VAL A 55 -16.14 13.42 28.76
C VAL A 55 -16.84 12.97 30.03
N GLY A 56 -17.40 11.76 30.02
CA GLY A 56 -17.84 11.03 31.20
C GLY A 56 -16.98 9.77 31.38
N SER A 57 -16.58 9.48 32.61
CA SER A 57 -15.82 8.25 32.90
C SER A 57 -16.68 7.25 33.68
N ILE A 58 -16.62 5.98 33.26
CA ILE A 58 -17.25 4.86 33.96
C ILE A 58 -16.13 3.94 34.44
N VAL A 59 -16.02 3.71 35.75
CA VAL A 59 -15.05 2.80 36.36
C VAL A 59 -15.79 1.56 36.83
N SER A 60 -15.77 0.52 36.03
CA SER A 60 -16.48 -0.73 36.38
C SER A 60 -15.92 -1.90 35.55
N HIS A 61 -16.02 -3.12 36.13
CA HIS A 61 -15.73 -4.38 35.44
C HIS A 61 -17.03 -5.16 35.10
N ASP A 62 -18.19 -4.62 35.48
CA ASP A 62 -19.47 -5.17 35.11
C ASP A 62 -19.90 -4.67 33.73
N GLU A 63 -19.73 -5.53 32.71
CA GLU A 63 -20.01 -5.22 31.31
C GLU A 63 -21.47 -4.78 31.07
N LYS A 64 -22.43 -5.39 31.79
CA LYS A 64 -23.84 -5.05 31.67
C LYS A 64 -24.11 -3.64 32.19
N PHE A 65 -23.60 -3.33 33.39
CA PHE A 65 -23.68 -1.98 33.94
C PHE A 65 -23.04 -0.94 33.04
N VAL A 66 -21.81 -1.23 32.50
CA VAL A 66 -21.09 -0.34 31.56
C VAL A 66 -21.90 -0.11 30.32
N ALA A 67 -22.41 -1.15 29.67
CA ALA A 67 -23.16 -1.04 28.43
C ALA A 67 -24.46 -0.20 28.65
N GLU A 68 -25.22 -0.51 29.67
CA GLU A 68 -26.48 0.18 29.99
C GLU A 68 -26.24 1.66 30.32
N THR A 69 -25.27 1.94 31.18
CA THR A 69 -24.96 3.32 31.60
C THR A 69 -24.40 4.14 30.42
N SER A 70 -23.51 3.56 29.59
CA SER A 70 -22.94 4.22 28.39
C SER A 70 -24.04 4.66 27.45
N TRP A 71 -24.98 3.78 27.09
CA TRP A 71 -26.09 4.13 26.20
C TRP A 71 -26.96 5.26 26.78
N LYS A 72 -27.24 5.20 28.07
CA LYS A 72 -28.04 6.22 28.74
C LYS A 72 -27.32 7.57 28.80
N MET A 73 -25.98 7.59 28.91
CA MET A 73 -25.19 8.82 28.99
C MET A 73 -24.83 9.40 27.61
N ALA A 74 -24.86 8.62 26.55
CA ALA A 74 -24.28 8.97 25.24
C ALA A 74 -24.80 10.31 24.69
N SER A 75 -26.06 10.63 24.85
CA SER A 75 -26.67 11.89 24.36
C SER A 75 -26.19 13.18 25.06
N SER A 76 -25.50 13.05 26.18
CA SER A 76 -25.07 14.19 27.02
C SER A 76 -23.54 14.26 27.22
N HIS A 77 -22.79 13.34 26.64
CA HIS A 77 -21.32 13.28 26.76
C HIS A 77 -20.70 13.13 25.40
N GLY A 78 -19.70 13.92 25.11
CA GLY A 78 -18.95 13.86 23.85
C GLY A 78 -18.12 12.58 23.73
N ARG A 79 -17.58 12.12 24.85
CA ARG A 79 -16.82 10.88 24.96
C ARG A 79 -17.20 10.14 26.23
N ILE A 80 -17.32 8.84 26.16
CA ILE A 80 -17.45 7.98 27.33
C ILE A 80 -16.15 7.17 27.44
N PHE A 81 -15.45 7.34 28.56
CA PHE A 81 -14.22 6.65 28.88
C PHE A 81 -14.49 5.56 29.90
N VAL A 82 -14.31 4.30 29.50
CA VAL A 82 -14.52 3.15 30.38
C VAL A 82 -13.17 2.69 30.90
N LEU A 83 -13.04 2.58 32.22
CA LEU A 83 -11.84 2.12 32.88
C LEU A 83 -12.17 0.86 33.72
N ASN A 84 -11.42 -0.21 33.45
CA ASN A 84 -11.52 -1.46 34.21
C ASN A 84 -10.12 -2.06 34.47
N ARG A 85 -10.06 -3.29 35.00
CA ARG A 85 -8.78 -3.95 35.30
C ARG A 85 -7.91 -4.21 34.08
N ASP A 86 -8.53 -4.44 32.92
CA ASP A 86 -7.83 -4.89 31.72
C ASP A 86 -7.11 -3.73 31.03
N ASN A 87 -7.69 -2.51 31.08
CA ASN A 87 -7.15 -1.34 30.42
C ASN A 87 -6.54 -0.28 31.36
N ALA A 88 -6.59 -0.48 32.69
CA ALA A 88 -6.15 0.54 33.66
C ALA A 88 -4.67 0.92 33.53
N LYS A 89 -3.79 0.00 33.10
CA LYS A 89 -2.35 0.25 32.94
C LYS A 89 -1.97 0.91 31.62
N GLU A 90 -2.82 0.73 30.58
CA GLU A 90 -2.56 1.19 29.21
C GLU A 90 -3.45 2.36 28.80
N SER A 91 -4.26 2.85 29.72
CA SER A 91 -5.21 3.93 29.48
C SER A 91 -4.51 5.26 29.20
N THR A 92 -4.99 6.00 28.22
CA THR A 92 -4.56 7.38 27.93
C THR A 92 -5.04 8.39 28.97
N GLY A 93 -5.91 7.98 29.89
CA GLY A 93 -6.51 8.84 30.92
C GLY A 93 -7.74 9.61 30.44
N HIS A 94 -8.36 10.28 31.42
CA HIS A 94 -9.63 10.98 31.23
C HIS A 94 -9.53 12.14 30.22
N GLY A 95 -8.45 12.90 30.26
CA GLY A 95 -8.30 14.14 29.45
C GLY A 95 -7.79 13.94 28.02
N SER A 96 -7.34 12.74 27.65
CA SER A 96 -6.62 12.49 26.38
C SER A 96 -7.36 11.49 25.49
N PRO A 97 -8.18 11.92 24.52
CA PRO A 97 -8.80 11.02 23.56
C PRO A 97 -7.74 10.43 22.62
N LEU A 98 -8.00 9.22 22.10
CA LEU A 98 -7.19 8.66 21.04
C LEU A 98 -7.35 9.49 19.75
N PRO A 99 -6.27 9.71 18.97
CA PRO A 99 -6.29 10.60 17.81
C PRO A 99 -7.26 10.20 16.69
N THR A 100 -7.73 8.96 16.69
CA THR A 100 -8.67 8.43 15.69
C THR A 100 -10.14 8.58 16.11
N LEU A 101 -10.42 9.00 17.35
CA LEU A 101 -11.78 9.17 17.84
C LEU A 101 -12.38 10.49 17.36
N MET A 102 -13.61 10.41 16.88
CA MET A 102 -14.47 11.57 16.62
C MET A 102 -15.43 11.71 17.80
N HIS A 103 -15.50 12.89 18.38
CA HIS A 103 -16.36 13.17 19.51
C HIS A 103 -16.91 14.59 19.42
N GLY A 104 -17.92 14.88 20.20
CA GLY A 104 -18.54 16.21 20.20
C GLY A 104 -18.48 16.87 21.59
N GLY A 105 -19.07 18.05 21.67
CA GLY A 105 -19.29 18.79 22.90
C GLY A 105 -20.79 19.08 23.07
N PRO A 106 -21.63 18.09 23.49
CA PRO A 106 -23.09 18.29 23.59
C PRO A 106 -23.46 19.33 24.65
N GLY A 107 -24.51 20.09 24.36
CA GLY A 107 -25.08 21.06 25.31
C GLY A 107 -24.06 22.11 25.80
N ARG A 108 -23.89 22.20 27.11
CA ARG A 108 -22.94 23.16 27.75
C ARG A 108 -21.51 22.96 27.35
N ALA A 109 -21.12 21.77 26.88
CA ALA A 109 -19.74 21.50 26.45
C ALA A 109 -19.33 22.22 25.17
N GLY A 110 -20.23 22.97 24.52
CA GLY A 110 -19.90 23.90 23.45
C GLY A 110 -20.31 23.46 22.05
N GLY A 111 -20.77 22.24 21.84
CA GLY A 111 -21.19 21.72 20.53
C GLY A 111 -20.03 21.54 19.54
N GLY A 112 -20.38 21.02 18.34
CA GLY A 112 -19.42 20.76 17.29
C GLY A 112 -18.69 19.42 17.44
N GLU A 113 -18.00 19.04 16.38
CA GLU A 113 -17.17 17.84 16.37
C GLU A 113 -15.72 18.20 16.73
N GLU A 114 -15.15 17.45 17.65
CA GLU A 114 -13.73 17.50 17.97
C GLU A 114 -13.05 16.25 17.40
N MET A 115 -12.01 16.46 16.61
CA MET A 115 -11.32 15.41 15.89
C MET A 115 -9.83 15.57 16.00
N GLY A 116 -9.13 14.44 16.21
CA GLY A 116 -7.66 14.39 16.21
C GLY A 116 -7.09 13.78 14.93
N GLY A 117 -5.78 13.87 14.78
CA GLY A 117 -5.04 13.22 13.71
C GLY A 117 -5.53 13.61 12.30
N LEU A 118 -5.68 12.62 11.43
CA LEU A 118 -6.12 12.83 10.05
C LEU A 118 -7.56 13.34 9.95
N ASN A 119 -8.43 12.96 10.87
CA ASN A 119 -9.82 13.43 10.88
C ASN A 119 -9.88 14.94 11.11
N GLY A 120 -9.07 15.46 12.03
CA GLY A 120 -8.94 16.89 12.25
C GLY A 120 -8.42 17.64 11.02
N LEU A 121 -7.42 17.07 10.34
CA LEU A 121 -6.92 17.65 9.09
C LEU A 121 -8.02 17.69 8.02
N HIS A 122 -8.76 16.60 7.83
CA HIS A 122 -9.84 16.51 6.84
C HIS A 122 -10.98 17.49 7.12
N PHE A 123 -11.23 17.82 8.38
CA PHE A 123 -12.24 18.81 8.75
C PHE A 123 -11.92 20.20 8.22
N PHE A 124 -10.64 20.59 8.25
CA PHE A 124 -10.19 21.91 7.79
C PHE A 124 -9.94 21.99 6.28
N LEU A 125 -9.97 20.86 5.56
CA LEU A 125 -9.82 20.86 4.10
C LEU A 125 -11.12 21.27 3.41
N GLN A 126 -10.99 22.10 2.37
CA GLN A 126 -12.12 22.44 1.49
C GLN A 126 -12.66 21.18 0.82
N LYS A 127 -13.95 20.95 0.95
CA LYS A 127 -14.67 19.86 0.29
C LYS A 127 -15.47 20.41 -0.88
N THR A 128 -15.31 19.80 -2.05
CA THR A 128 -16.05 20.15 -3.26
C THR A 128 -16.79 18.92 -3.76
N ALA A 129 -18.11 19.01 -3.90
CA ALA A 129 -18.91 17.97 -4.53
C ALA A 129 -18.85 18.12 -6.05
N ILE A 130 -18.63 17.00 -6.77
CA ILE A 130 -18.60 16.96 -8.22
C ILE A 130 -19.68 16.00 -8.69
N GLN A 131 -20.51 16.45 -9.65
CA GLN A 131 -21.56 15.64 -10.28
C GLN A 131 -21.32 15.63 -11.79
N GLY A 132 -21.53 14.48 -12.44
CA GLY A 132 -21.34 14.32 -13.87
C GLY A 132 -21.63 12.90 -14.33
N SER A 133 -21.45 12.64 -15.64
CA SER A 133 -21.50 11.28 -16.19
C SER A 133 -20.35 10.43 -15.65
N PRO A 134 -20.48 9.08 -15.69
CA PRO A 134 -19.41 8.18 -15.21
C PRO A 134 -18.04 8.47 -15.84
N ASP A 135 -17.98 8.78 -17.14
CA ASP A 135 -16.72 9.09 -17.83
C ASP A 135 -16.08 10.37 -17.33
N VAL A 136 -16.88 11.42 -17.14
CA VAL A 136 -16.40 12.70 -16.60
C VAL A 136 -15.89 12.53 -15.16
N LEU A 137 -16.63 11.81 -14.32
CA LEU A 137 -16.21 11.52 -12.95
C LEU A 137 -14.93 10.70 -12.93
N THR A 138 -14.80 9.67 -13.77
CA THR A 138 -13.58 8.86 -13.91
C THR A 138 -12.39 9.73 -14.33
N ALA A 139 -12.58 10.62 -15.30
CA ALA A 139 -11.53 11.51 -15.78
C ALA A 139 -11.03 12.49 -14.71
N ILE A 140 -11.93 13.03 -13.86
CA ILE A 140 -11.61 13.99 -12.81
C ILE A 140 -10.96 13.29 -11.61
N THR A 141 -11.58 12.21 -11.11
CA THR A 141 -11.18 11.56 -9.86
C THR A 141 -10.02 10.59 -10.03
N LYS A 142 -9.73 10.15 -11.26
CA LYS A 142 -8.80 9.06 -11.59
C LYS A 142 -9.18 7.72 -10.92
N VAL A 143 -10.46 7.57 -10.58
CA VAL A 143 -11.06 6.33 -10.09
C VAL A 143 -12.19 5.95 -11.04
N TYR A 144 -12.17 4.73 -11.56
CA TYR A 144 -13.19 4.24 -12.48
C TYR A 144 -14.56 4.24 -11.78
N THR A 145 -15.49 4.98 -12.37
CA THR A 145 -16.89 5.03 -11.97
C THR A 145 -17.66 4.01 -12.79
N GLN A 146 -18.38 3.12 -12.13
CA GLN A 146 -19.17 2.09 -12.80
C GLN A 146 -20.14 2.71 -13.81
N GLY A 147 -20.14 2.17 -15.02
CA GLY A 147 -20.87 2.74 -16.16
C GLY A 147 -20.03 3.64 -17.07
N ALA A 148 -18.77 3.95 -16.71
CA ALA A 148 -17.84 4.58 -17.63
C ALA A 148 -17.36 3.61 -18.71
N GLU A 149 -16.82 4.16 -19.81
CA GLU A 149 -16.28 3.37 -20.91
C GLU A 149 -15.18 2.40 -20.46
N LYS A 150 -15.28 1.15 -20.88
CA LYS A 150 -14.27 0.10 -20.66
C LYS A 150 -13.29 0.08 -21.82
N LYS A 151 -11.97 0.11 -21.53
CA LYS A 151 -10.90 0.14 -22.53
C LYS A 151 -10.33 -1.27 -22.72
N PHE A 152 -10.69 -1.92 -23.78
CA PHE A 152 -10.16 -3.24 -24.14
C PHE A 152 -8.88 -3.11 -24.98
N SER A 153 -7.91 -3.99 -24.75
CA SER A 153 -6.65 -4.05 -25.49
C SER A 153 -6.19 -5.50 -25.67
N ASP A 154 -5.36 -5.74 -26.71
CA ASP A 154 -4.78 -7.07 -26.95
C ASP A 154 -3.84 -7.53 -25.85
N LYS A 155 -3.21 -6.58 -25.13
CA LYS A 155 -2.34 -6.88 -24.02
C LYS A 155 -3.17 -7.11 -22.77
N HIS A 156 -3.07 -8.32 -22.22
CA HIS A 156 -3.77 -8.68 -21.00
C HIS A 156 -3.41 -7.70 -19.87
N PRO A 157 -4.38 -7.18 -19.06
CA PRO A 157 -4.11 -6.21 -18.01
C PRO A 157 -3.03 -6.64 -17.02
N PHE A 158 -2.96 -7.94 -16.67
CA PHE A 158 -1.94 -8.48 -15.77
C PHE A 158 -0.54 -8.62 -16.40
N GLN A 159 -0.39 -8.33 -17.69
CA GLN A 159 0.90 -8.23 -18.38
C GLN A 159 1.42 -6.78 -18.49
N LYS A 160 0.66 -5.80 -17.97
CA LYS A 160 1.05 -4.40 -17.92
C LYS A 160 1.77 -4.09 -16.62
N TYR A 161 2.90 -3.37 -16.71
CA TYR A 161 3.54 -2.78 -15.53
C TYR A 161 2.66 -1.70 -14.90
N PHE A 162 2.92 -1.34 -13.64
CA PHE A 162 2.11 -0.37 -12.92
C PHE A 162 1.90 0.95 -13.69
N GLU A 163 2.92 1.45 -14.36
CA GLU A 163 2.85 2.67 -15.19
C GLU A 163 1.95 2.50 -16.43
N GLU A 164 1.97 1.29 -17.01
CA GLU A 164 1.25 0.97 -18.26
C GLU A 164 -0.25 0.69 -18.04
N VAL A 165 -0.64 0.39 -16.80
CA VAL A 165 -2.06 0.22 -16.47
C VAL A 165 -2.72 1.60 -16.46
N GLU A 166 -3.81 1.73 -17.18
CA GLU A 166 -4.69 2.91 -17.16
C GLU A 166 -6.00 2.59 -16.44
N VAL A 167 -6.58 3.60 -15.78
CA VAL A 167 -7.92 3.48 -15.20
C VAL A 167 -8.91 3.26 -16.35
N GLY A 168 -9.77 2.23 -16.20
CA GLY A 168 -10.68 1.77 -17.25
C GLY A 168 -10.12 0.65 -18.14
N ASP A 169 -8.82 0.30 -18.06
CA ASP A 169 -8.30 -0.90 -18.73
C ASP A 169 -9.12 -2.11 -18.33
N SER A 170 -9.65 -2.84 -19.31
CA SER A 170 -10.63 -3.90 -19.08
C SER A 170 -10.28 -5.18 -19.81
N LEU A 171 -10.74 -6.27 -19.25
CA LEU A 171 -10.74 -7.61 -19.83
C LEU A 171 -12.15 -8.19 -19.70
N GLU A 172 -12.63 -8.77 -20.77
CA GLU A 172 -13.79 -9.67 -20.78
C GLU A 172 -13.31 -11.10 -20.96
N THR A 173 -13.79 -12.01 -20.13
CA THR A 173 -13.40 -13.42 -20.22
C THR A 173 -14.30 -14.19 -21.15
N ALA A 174 -13.86 -15.36 -21.60
CA ALA A 174 -14.78 -16.35 -22.16
C ALA A 174 -15.81 -16.77 -21.08
N GLY A 175 -17.02 -17.10 -21.54
CA GLY A 175 -18.05 -17.66 -20.67
C GLY A 175 -17.71 -19.08 -20.22
N ARG A 176 -18.06 -19.41 -18.96
CA ARG A 176 -17.98 -20.77 -18.44
C ARG A 176 -19.27 -21.18 -17.74
N THR A 177 -19.81 -22.33 -18.15
CA THR A 177 -21.00 -22.91 -17.50
C THR A 177 -20.61 -23.56 -16.18
N VAL A 178 -21.31 -23.19 -15.13
CA VAL A 178 -21.21 -23.78 -13.80
C VAL A 178 -21.96 -25.11 -13.83
N THR A 179 -21.32 -26.16 -13.36
CA THR A 179 -21.89 -27.50 -13.31
C THR A 179 -22.20 -27.91 -11.88
N GLU A 180 -23.05 -28.92 -11.70
CA GLU A 180 -23.31 -29.52 -10.40
C GLU A 180 -22.02 -30.07 -9.77
N ALA A 181 -21.14 -30.65 -10.62
CA ALA A 181 -19.84 -31.15 -10.18
C ALA A 181 -18.96 -30.02 -9.61
N ASP A 182 -19.01 -28.81 -10.17
CA ASP A 182 -18.26 -27.65 -9.64
C ASP A 182 -18.72 -27.30 -8.21
N ILE A 183 -20.04 -27.32 -7.96
CA ILE A 183 -20.63 -27.02 -6.65
C ILE A 183 -20.23 -28.08 -5.62
N VAL A 184 -20.38 -29.38 -5.97
CA VAL A 184 -20.02 -30.51 -5.09
C VAL A 184 -18.53 -30.52 -4.79
N ASN A 185 -17.68 -30.34 -5.80
CA ASN A 185 -16.23 -30.28 -5.60
C ASN A 185 -15.83 -29.12 -4.71
N PHE A 186 -16.44 -27.95 -4.87
CA PHE A 186 -16.15 -26.81 -4.03
C PHE A 186 -16.58 -27.03 -2.58
N SER A 187 -17.75 -27.67 -2.34
CA SER A 187 -18.17 -28.07 -0.99
C SER A 187 -17.10 -28.91 -0.30
N ASN A 188 -16.54 -29.90 -1.03
CA ASN A 188 -15.52 -30.79 -0.48
C ASN A 188 -14.18 -30.09 -0.20
N VAL A 189 -13.76 -29.18 -1.06
CA VAL A 189 -12.49 -28.45 -0.89
C VAL A 189 -12.59 -27.37 0.18
N SER A 190 -13.72 -26.66 0.22
CA SER A 190 -13.95 -25.56 1.19
C SER A 190 -14.46 -26.03 2.55
N TRP A 191 -14.98 -27.26 2.62
CA TRP A 191 -15.73 -27.84 3.76
C TRP A 191 -17.04 -27.13 4.05
N ASP A 192 -17.51 -26.29 3.12
CA ASP A 192 -18.80 -25.62 3.22
C ASP A 192 -19.91 -26.51 2.68
N HIS A 193 -20.53 -27.26 3.58
CA HIS A 193 -21.68 -28.13 3.34
C HIS A 193 -23.00 -27.49 3.78
N PHE A 194 -23.11 -26.16 3.71
CA PHE A 194 -24.35 -25.49 3.99
C PHE A 194 -25.48 -26.07 3.12
N TYR A 195 -26.62 -26.35 3.72
CA TYR A 195 -27.70 -27.12 3.08
C TYR A 195 -28.10 -26.56 1.71
N ALA A 196 -28.12 -25.25 1.53
CA ALA A 196 -28.49 -24.63 0.26
C ALA A 196 -27.58 -25.03 -0.93
N HIS A 197 -26.39 -25.58 -0.67
CA HIS A 197 -25.46 -26.05 -1.69
C HIS A 197 -25.53 -27.56 -1.92
N THR A 198 -26.02 -28.32 -0.93
CA THR A 198 -25.84 -29.77 -0.90
C THR A 198 -27.14 -30.56 -0.75
N ASP A 199 -28.25 -29.97 -0.30
CA ASP A 199 -29.50 -30.65 -0.01
C ASP A 199 -30.71 -29.97 -0.67
N SER A 200 -31.12 -30.48 -1.81
CA SER A 200 -32.26 -29.96 -2.58
C SER A 200 -33.62 -30.14 -1.85
N THR A 201 -33.69 -31.03 -0.86
CA THR A 201 -34.93 -31.31 -0.13
C THR A 201 -35.20 -30.29 0.98
N SER A 202 -34.14 -29.62 1.45
CA SER A 202 -34.19 -28.60 2.50
C SER A 202 -34.44 -27.16 2.01
N LEU A 203 -34.72 -26.97 0.72
CA LEU A 203 -34.88 -25.63 0.11
C LEU A 203 -36.30 -25.06 0.25
N ASN A 204 -37.27 -25.87 0.64
CA ASN A 204 -38.64 -25.38 0.79
C ASN A 204 -38.74 -24.25 1.82
N GLY A 205 -39.35 -23.16 1.43
CA GLY A 205 -39.46 -21.94 2.27
C GLY A 205 -38.21 -21.06 2.29
N THR A 206 -37.20 -21.36 1.49
CA THR A 206 -36.03 -20.51 1.27
C THR A 206 -36.20 -19.59 0.05
N ILE A 207 -35.20 -18.76 -0.22
CA ILE A 207 -35.15 -17.88 -1.41
C ILE A 207 -34.57 -18.62 -2.65
N PHE A 208 -34.22 -19.88 -2.55
CA PHE A 208 -33.55 -20.66 -3.60
C PHE A 208 -34.51 -21.70 -4.19
N ASP A 209 -34.57 -21.74 -5.52
CA ASP A 209 -35.42 -22.72 -6.25
C ASP A 209 -34.75 -24.09 -6.37
N LYS A 210 -33.43 -24.16 -6.33
CA LYS A 210 -32.60 -25.37 -6.38
C LYS A 210 -31.25 -25.08 -5.72
N THR A 211 -30.42 -26.13 -5.56
CA THR A 211 -29.08 -25.95 -4.96
C THR A 211 -28.27 -24.87 -5.68
N VAL A 212 -27.76 -23.91 -4.90
CA VAL A 212 -27.07 -22.72 -5.40
C VAL A 212 -25.56 -22.87 -5.27
N ALA A 213 -24.80 -22.29 -6.20
CA ALA A 213 -23.35 -22.22 -6.10
C ALA A 213 -22.92 -21.33 -4.93
N HIS A 214 -21.84 -21.72 -4.24
CA HIS A 214 -21.26 -20.92 -3.17
C HIS A 214 -20.80 -19.56 -3.67
N GLY A 215 -21.05 -18.52 -2.92
CA GLY A 215 -20.55 -17.18 -3.27
C GLY A 215 -19.03 -17.14 -3.43
N TYR A 216 -18.30 -17.81 -2.54
CA TYR A 216 -16.83 -17.92 -2.64
C TYR A 216 -16.37 -18.78 -3.83
N PHE A 217 -17.17 -19.76 -4.29
CA PHE A 217 -16.90 -20.45 -5.54
C PHE A 217 -16.94 -19.46 -6.71
N ILE A 218 -17.98 -18.61 -6.79
CA ILE A 218 -18.11 -17.62 -7.87
C ILE A 218 -16.93 -16.67 -7.90
N LEU A 219 -16.47 -16.17 -6.74
CA LEU A 219 -15.27 -15.33 -6.66
C LEU A 219 -14.01 -16.06 -7.11
N SER A 220 -13.84 -17.33 -6.68
CA SER A 220 -12.69 -18.15 -7.04
C SER A 220 -12.69 -18.49 -8.54
N ALA A 221 -13.85 -18.85 -9.09
CA ALA A 221 -14.03 -19.13 -10.51
C ALA A 221 -13.77 -17.87 -11.36
N ALA A 222 -14.27 -16.71 -10.91
CA ALA A 222 -13.99 -15.43 -11.57
C ALA A 222 -12.48 -15.16 -11.62
N ALA A 223 -11.77 -15.37 -10.49
CA ALA A 223 -10.32 -15.20 -10.45
C ALA A 223 -9.62 -16.16 -11.42
N GLY A 224 -10.05 -17.40 -11.50
CA GLY A 224 -9.52 -18.38 -12.46
C GLY A 224 -9.76 -18.00 -13.92
N LEU A 225 -10.88 -17.32 -14.23
CA LEU A 225 -11.21 -16.89 -15.59
C LEU A 225 -10.38 -15.70 -16.05
N PHE A 226 -10.18 -14.69 -15.18
CA PHE A 226 -9.47 -13.45 -15.59
C PHE A 226 -7.96 -13.51 -15.37
N VAL A 227 -7.40 -14.47 -14.66
CA VAL A 227 -5.95 -14.51 -14.40
C VAL A 227 -5.17 -14.90 -15.65
N SER A 228 -4.03 -14.26 -15.87
CA SER A 228 -3.10 -14.71 -16.93
C SER A 228 -2.20 -15.84 -16.41
N GLY A 229 -2.15 -16.95 -17.13
CA GLY A 229 -1.22 -18.05 -16.83
C GLY A 229 0.24 -17.73 -17.15
N LYS A 230 0.55 -16.60 -17.80
CA LYS A 230 1.90 -16.16 -18.12
C LYS A 230 2.48 -15.34 -16.99
N LYS A 231 3.77 -15.56 -16.66
CA LYS A 231 4.49 -14.70 -15.74
C LYS A 231 4.45 -13.24 -16.25
N GLY A 232 4.07 -12.33 -15.38
CA GLY A 232 3.93 -10.90 -15.70
C GLY A 232 4.31 -10.01 -14.52
N PRO A 233 4.05 -8.69 -14.64
CA PRO A 233 4.35 -7.73 -13.61
C PRO A 233 3.50 -7.84 -12.34
N VAL A 234 2.37 -8.55 -12.36
CA VAL A 234 1.58 -8.81 -11.15
C VAL A 234 2.37 -9.73 -10.23
N ILE A 235 2.71 -9.22 -9.05
CA ILE A 235 3.56 -9.89 -8.07
C ILE A 235 2.72 -10.80 -7.16
N ALA A 236 1.57 -10.27 -6.69
CA ALA A 236 0.71 -10.97 -5.75
C ALA A 236 -0.72 -10.42 -5.76
N ASN A 237 -1.67 -11.27 -5.35
CA ASN A 237 -2.97 -10.83 -4.87
C ASN A 237 -2.76 -10.14 -3.51
N TYR A 238 -3.25 -8.92 -3.36
CA TYR A 238 -2.97 -8.05 -2.21
C TYR A 238 -4.16 -7.89 -1.28
N GLY A 239 -5.36 -8.14 -1.77
CA GLY A 239 -6.57 -8.03 -0.96
C GLY A 239 -7.86 -8.12 -1.75
N LEU A 240 -8.95 -8.12 -1.01
CA LEU A 240 -10.33 -8.12 -1.50
C LEU A 240 -11.13 -7.08 -0.72
N GLU A 241 -11.83 -6.21 -1.42
CA GLU A 241 -12.73 -5.19 -0.86
C GLU A 241 -14.15 -5.35 -1.45
N ASN A 242 -15.15 -5.07 -0.65
CA ASN A 242 -16.54 -4.85 -1.09
C ASN A 242 -17.14 -5.98 -1.97
N ALA A 243 -16.91 -7.24 -1.61
CA ALA A 243 -17.57 -8.34 -2.30
C ALA A 243 -19.06 -8.40 -1.96
N SER A 244 -19.90 -8.45 -3.00
CA SER A 244 -21.37 -8.52 -2.88
C SER A 244 -21.93 -9.50 -3.90
N PHE A 245 -22.91 -10.28 -3.48
CA PHE A 245 -23.63 -11.24 -4.31
C PHE A 245 -25.07 -10.75 -4.47
N PHE A 246 -25.49 -10.53 -5.71
CA PHE A 246 -26.79 -9.92 -6.03
C PHE A 246 -27.84 -10.92 -6.46
N LYS A 247 -27.40 -11.99 -7.13
CA LYS A 247 -28.29 -13.06 -7.62
C LYS A 247 -27.65 -14.42 -7.43
N PRO A 248 -28.45 -15.44 -7.15
CA PRO A 248 -27.94 -16.81 -7.08
C PRO A 248 -27.44 -17.29 -8.45
N VAL A 249 -26.41 -18.13 -8.44
CA VAL A 249 -25.91 -18.84 -9.62
C VAL A 249 -26.18 -20.34 -9.41
N TYR A 250 -26.81 -20.95 -10.39
CA TYR A 250 -27.20 -22.36 -10.35
C TYR A 250 -26.37 -23.20 -11.32
N ALA A 251 -26.36 -24.50 -11.11
CA ALA A 251 -25.85 -25.43 -12.14
C ALA A 251 -26.63 -25.23 -13.46
N GLY A 252 -25.89 -25.07 -14.55
CA GLY A 252 -26.40 -24.74 -15.88
C GLY A 252 -26.32 -23.22 -16.22
N ASP A 253 -26.07 -22.34 -15.24
CA ASP A 253 -25.79 -20.95 -15.54
C ASP A 253 -24.37 -20.78 -16.10
N THR A 254 -24.22 -19.89 -17.09
CA THR A 254 -22.91 -19.54 -17.66
C THR A 254 -22.50 -18.18 -17.16
N ILE A 255 -21.32 -18.07 -16.57
CA ILE A 255 -20.77 -16.84 -16.06
C ILE A 255 -19.69 -16.27 -16.97
N THR A 256 -19.69 -14.96 -17.17
CA THR A 256 -18.65 -14.17 -17.82
C THR A 256 -18.16 -13.11 -16.85
N VAL A 257 -16.89 -12.78 -16.91
CA VAL A 257 -16.27 -11.84 -15.95
C VAL A 257 -15.71 -10.63 -16.70
N TYR A 258 -16.07 -9.45 -16.22
CA TYR A 258 -15.40 -8.20 -16.58
C TYR A 258 -14.45 -7.81 -15.46
N LEU A 259 -13.17 -7.63 -15.79
CA LEU A 259 -12.14 -7.11 -14.91
C LEU A 259 -11.75 -5.73 -15.39
N THR A 260 -11.95 -4.69 -14.58
CA THR A 260 -11.66 -3.30 -14.97
C THR A 260 -10.74 -2.63 -13.97
N ALA A 261 -9.65 -2.00 -14.43
CA ALA A 261 -8.75 -1.22 -13.57
C ALA A 261 -9.49 -0.02 -12.97
N LYS A 262 -9.75 -0.09 -11.66
CA LYS A 262 -10.55 0.87 -10.92
C LYS A 262 -9.74 2.04 -10.39
N GLU A 263 -8.60 1.76 -9.77
CA GLU A 263 -7.78 2.75 -9.09
C GLU A 263 -6.33 2.30 -9.05
N LYS A 264 -5.41 3.26 -9.11
CA LYS A 264 -3.97 3.02 -8.99
C LYS A 264 -3.43 3.74 -7.76
N ILE A 265 -2.78 3.00 -6.87
CA ILE A 265 -2.20 3.54 -5.65
C ILE A 265 -0.68 3.39 -5.72
N ASN A 266 0.01 4.51 -5.77
CA ASN A 266 1.47 4.51 -5.79
C ASN A 266 2.02 4.16 -4.40
N ARG A 267 3.00 3.25 -4.36
CA ARG A 267 3.70 2.88 -3.11
C ARG A 267 5.14 3.35 -3.13
N GLY A 268 5.60 3.84 -1.97
CA GLY A 268 7.03 4.05 -1.74
C GLY A 268 7.76 2.71 -1.58
N VAL A 269 9.03 2.68 -1.96
CA VAL A 269 9.89 1.51 -1.77
C VAL A 269 10.55 1.59 -0.39
N LYS A 270 10.50 0.50 0.37
CA LYS A 270 11.20 0.35 1.65
C LYS A 270 12.10 -0.89 1.57
N GLY A 271 13.37 -0.73 1.96
CA GLY A 271 14.36 -1.81 1.93
C GLY A 271 14.50 -2.43 0.54
N ARG A 272 14.74 -3.73 0.49
CA ARG A 272 14.96 -4.51 -0.74
C ARG A 272 13.69 -4.98 -1.44
N ASN A 273 12.57 -4.29 -1.25
CA ASN A 273 11.33 -4.66 -1.90
C ASN A 273 11.29 -4.24 -3.37
N ILE A 274 10.64 -5.06 -4.19
CA ILE A 274 10.41 -4.73 -5.60
C ILE A 274 9.58 -3.44 -5.70
N PRO A 275 10.06 -2.41 -6.42
CA PRO A 275 9.29 -1.21 -6.68
C PRO A 275 7.94 -1.57 -7.31
N SER A 276 6.85 -1.17 -6.65
CA SER A 276 5.51 -1.60 -7.01
C SER A 276 4.46 -0.56 -6.66
N GLY A 277 3.28 -0.74 -7.19
CA GLY A 277 2.07 -0.07 -6.78
C GLY A 277 0.93 -1.05 -6.60
N VAL A 278 -0.16 -0.61 -6.00
CA VAL A 278 -1.39 -1.39 -5.90
C VAL A 278 -2.33 -0.94 -7.00
N VAL A 279 -2.86 -1.91 -7.75
CA VAL A 279 -3.97 -1.68 -8.67
C VAL A 279 -5.21 -2.34 -8.08
N LYS A 280 -6.27 -1.55 -7.92
CA LYS A 280 -7.59 -2.04 -7.58
C LYS A 280 -8.35 -2.35 -8.86
N TRP A 281 -8.98 -3.49 -8.92
CA TRP A 281 -9.74 -3.97 -10.05
C TRP A 281 -11.19 -4.18 -9.65
N LEU A 282 -12.10 -3.58 -10.39
CA LEU A 282 -13.51 -3.92 -10.32
C LEU A 282 -13.70 -5.26 -11.04
N VAL A 283 -14.29 -6.21 -10.35
CA VAL A 283 -14.68 -7.52 -10.88
C VAL A 283 -16.21 -7.54 -10.94
N GLU A 284 -16.75 -7.68 -12.12
CA GLU A 284 -18.19 -7.82 -12.36
C GLU A 284 -18.42 -9.20 -12.98
N VAL A 285 -19.15 -10.06 -12.28
CA VAL A 285 -19.54 -11.38 -12.80
C VAL A 285 -20.98 -11.29 -13.28
N VAL A 286 -21.22 -11.63 -14.54
CA VAL A 286 -22.54 -11.63 -15.15
C VAL A 286 -22.92 -13.04 -15.58
N ASN A 287 -24.22 -13.33 -15.56
CA ASN A 287 -24.73 -14.60 -16.10
C ASN A 287 -25.08 -14.47 -17.60
N GLN A 288 -25.56 -15.55 -18.22
CA GLN A 288 -25.94 -15.61 -19.64
C GLN A 288 -27.13 -14.70 -20.01
N ARG A 289 -27.78 -14.07 -19.04
CA ARG A 289 -28.85 -13.08 -19.22
C ARG A 289 -28.33 -11.64 -19.03
N GLU A 290 -27.02 -11.46 -18.97
CA GLU A 290 -26.35 -10.18 -18.68
C GLU A 290 -26.70 -9.61 -17.30
N GLU A 291 -27.21 -10.43 -16.38
CA GLU A 291 -27.52 -10.00 -15.02
C GLU A 291 -26.24 -10.08 -14.16
N VAL A 292 -25.97 -9.01 -13.43
CA VAL A 292 -24.85 -8.98 -12.49
C VAL A 292 -25.15 -9.90 -11.30
N VAL A 293 -24.35 -10.94 -11.14
CA VAL A 293 -24.48 -11.92 -10.05
C VAL A 293 -23.52 -11.65 -8.89
N CYS A 294 -22.35 -11.10 -9.19
CA CYS A 294 -21.37 -10.74 -8.18
C CYS A 294 -20.58 -9.51 -8.59
N VAL A 295 -20.29 -8.63 -7.64
CA VAL A 295 -19.34 -7.51 -7.79
C VAL A 295 -18.35 -7.56 -6.65
N ALA A 296 -17.07 -7.38 -6.98
CA ALA A 296 -16.01 -7.28 -6.00
C ALA A 296 -14.94 -6.28 -6.44
N THR A 297 -14.13 -5.82 -5.52
CA THR A 297 -12.90 -5.08 -5.82
C THR A 297 -11.72 -5.90 -5.32
N ILE A 298 -10.89 -6.42 -6.22
CA ILE A 298 -9.65 -7.09 -5.88
C ILE A 298 -8.48 -6.13 -5.96
N LEU A 299 -7.46 -6.38 -5.15
CA LEU A 299 -6.24 -5.60 -5.11
C LEU A 299 -5.07 -6.48 -5.55
N THR A 300 -4.27 -6.00 -6.49
CA THR A 300 -3.02 -6.66 -6.87
C THR A 300 -1.83 -5.77 -6.63
N LEU A 301 -0.72 -6.36 -6.20
CA LEU A 301 0.57 -5.71 -6.17
C LEU A 301 1.22 -5.86 -7.55
N VAL A 302 1.49 -4.74 -8.22
CA VAL A 302 2.01 -4.71 -9.59
C VAL A 302 3.38 -4.04 -9.62
N ALA A 303 4.36 -4.73 -10.23
CA ALA A 303 5.71 -4.20 -10.37
C ALA A 303 5.73 -2.92 -11.20
N LYS A 304 6.60 -2.00 -10.83
CA LYS A 304 6.95 -0.83 -11.63
C LYS A 304 7.97 -1.19 -12.67
N LYS A 305 7.88 -0.56 -13.84
CA LYS A 305 8.89 -0.69 -14.88
C LYS A 305 10.20 -0.08 -14.39
N SER A 306 11.27 -0.85 -14.48
CA SER A 306 12.59 -0.33 -14.12
C SER A 306 12.99 0.81 -15.08
N PRO A 307 13.43 1.97 -14.56
CA PRO A 307 13.94 3.05 -15.41
C PRO A 307 15.35 2.78 -15.90
N PHE A 308 15.96 1.68 -15.46
CA PHE A 308 17.34 1.35 -15.77
C PHE A 308 17.42 0.37 -16.95
N ILE A 309 18.42 0.56 -17.81
CA ILE A 309 18.68 -0.31 -18.97
C ILE A 309 18.95 -1.75 -18.49
N GLU A 310 18.59 -2.69 -19.33
CA GLU A 310 18.97 -4.07 -19.13
C GLU A 310 20.37 -4.31 -19.68
N LEU A 311 21.17 -5.16 -19.01
CA LEU A 311 22.51 -5.53 -19.41
C LEU A 311 22.49 -6.51 -20.60
N ASN A 312 21.73 -6.15 -21.63
CA ASN A 312 21.64 -6.95 -22.86
C ASN A 312 22.69 -6.46 -23.87
N ARG A 313 23.67 -7.31 -24.19
CA ARG A 313 24.80 -6.99 -25.09
C ARG A 313 24.32 -6.40 -26.43
N ARG A 314 23.30 -6.98 -27.06
CA ARG A 314 22.78 -6.51 -28.36
C ARG A 314 22.18 -5.09 -28.26
N ASN A 315 21.43 -4.82 -27.21
CA ASN A 315 20.82 -3.50 -27.00
C ASN A 315 21.89 -2.45 -26.66
N ILE A 316 22.84 -2.80 -25.81
CA ILE A 316 23.95 -1.91 -25.46
C ILE A 316 24.77 -1.60 -26.68
N GLN A 317 25.12 -2.60 -27.54
CA GLN A 317 25.82 -2.39 -28.80
C GLN A 317 25.11 -1.41 -29.73
N LYS A 318 23.76 -1.52 -29.84
CA LYS A 318 22.96 -0.56 -30.64
C LYS A 318 23.10 0.86 -30.11
N LEU A 319 23.03 1.04 -28.78
CA LEU A 319 23.17 2.35 -28.16
C LEU A 319 24.57 2.94 -28.41
N LEU A 320 25.61 2.13 -28.31
CA LEU A 320 27.00 2.55 -28.56
C LEU A 320 27.30 2.96 -30.02
N ASN A 321 26.47 2.55 -30.98
CA ASN A 321 26.60 3.01 -32.36
C ASN A 321 26.45 4.52 -32.51
N GLY A 322 25.68 5.17 -31.60
CA GLY A 322 25.51 6.63 -31.57
C GLY A 322 26.69 7.38 -30.88
N LEU A 323 27.58 6.67 -30.20
CA LEU A 323 28.69 7.28 -29.47
C LEU A 323 29.86 7.52 -30.38
N THR A 324 30.35 8.76 -30.46
CA THR A 324 31.51 9.18 -31.24
C THR A 324 32.55 9.87 -30.37
N GLU A 325 33.77 10.04 -30.86
CA GLU A 325 34.84 10.78 -30.15
C GLU A 325 34.47 12.23 -29.85
N ASN A 326 33.59 12.81 -30.68
CA ASN A 326 33.08 14.18 -30.51
C ASN A 326 31.87 14.29 -29.62
N THR A 327 31.32 13.16 -29.12
CA THR A 327 30.16 13.18 -28.22
C THR A 327 30.57 13.78 -26.87
N LYS A 328 29.93 14.92 -26.53
CA LYS A 328 30.20 15.63 -25.28
C LYS A 328 29.28 15.13 -24.18
N PRO A 329 29.74 15.01 -22.93
CA PRO A 329 28.88 14.67 -21.81
C PRO A 329 27.99 15.86 -21.42
N ASN A 330 26.77 15.57 -20.96
CA ASN A 330 25.86 16.56 -20.40
C ASN A 330 26.33 17.10 -19.04
N TRP A 331 27.17 16.35 -18.33
CA TRP A 331 27.79 16.70 -17.04
C TRP A 331 29.08 15.91 -16.86
N GLY A 332 29.92 16.36 -15.93
CA GLY A 332 31.23 15.76 -15.65
C GLY A 332 32.30 16.08 -16.67
N LYS A 333 33.44 15.43 -16.56
CA LYS A 333 34.66 15.76 -17.34
C LYS A 333 35.14 14.66 -18.25
N MET A 334 34.62 13.42 -18.16
CA MET A 334 35.04 12.28 -18.95
C MET A 334 34.78 12.47 -20.45
N THR A 335 35.71 12.02 -21.29
CA THR A 335 35.44 11.81 -22.71
C THR A 335 34.61 10.54 -22.93
N ALA A 336 34.10 10.35 -24.14
CA ALA A 336 33.34 9.16 -24.52
C ALA A 336 34.15 7.86 -24.30
N GLN A 337 35.43 7.88 -24.62
CA GLN A 337 36.34 6.74 -24.43
C GLN A 337 36.60 6.48 -22.95
N GLN A 338 36.89 7.51 -22.16
CA GLN A 338 37.12 7.38 -20.71
C GLN A 338 35.88 6.81 -20.01
N MET A 339 34.69 7.19 -20.42
CA MET A 339 33.44 6.62 -19.88
C MET A 339 33.36 5.11 -20.13
N LEU A 340 33.66 4.64 -21.35
CA LEU A 340 33.60 3.21 -21.63
C LEU A 340 34.67 2.43 -20.87
N GLU A 341 35.90 2.96 -20.78
CA GLU A 341 36.98 2.35 -20.02
C GLU A 341 36.71 2.32 -18.52
N HIS A 342 35.97 3.33 -18.00
CA HIS A 342 35.49 3.35 -16.65
C HIS A 342 34.42 2.24 -16.40
N LEU A 343 33.44 2.11 -17.29
CA LEU A 343 32.38 1.07 -17.16
C LEU A 343 33.02 -0.33 -17.32
N GLU A 344 33.97 -0.51 -18.24
CA GLU A 344 34.71 -1.75 -18.39
C GLU A 344 35.45 -2.14 -17.10
N THR A 345 36.14 -1.19 -16.49
CA THR A 345 36.91 -1.40 -15.27
C THR A 345 35.96 -1.87 -14.14
N THR A 346 34.78 -1.28 -14.02
CA THR A 346 33.80 -1.72 -13.01
C THR A 346 33.26 -3.14 -13.28
N LEU A 347 33.08 -3.54 -14.54
CA LEU A 347 32.71 -4.92 -14.89
C LEU A 347 33.80 -5.92 -14.45
N LEU A 348 35.06 -5.60 -14.67
CA LEU A 348 36.18 -6.47 -14.29
C LEU A 348 36.29 -6.61 -12.76
N TYR A 349 36.19 -5.53 -12.00
CA TYR A 349 36.11 -5.59 -10.52
C TYR A 349 34.97 -6.47 -10.04
N SER A 350 33.83 -6.45 -10.74
CA SER A 350 32.64 -7.23 -10.37
C SER A 350 32.80 -8.74 -10.56
N ILE A 351 33.86 -9.19 -11.22
CA ILE A 351 34.21 -10.61 -11.39
C ILE A 351 35.58 -10.94 -10.75
N GLY A 352 36.11 -10.04 -9.90
CA GLY A 352 37.35 -10.24 -9.18
C GLY A 352 38.63 -10.03 -10.02
N GLU A 353 38.58 -9.26 -11.11
CA GLU A 353 39.72 -9.02 -12.02
C GLU A 353 40.10 -7.52 -12.16
N PRO A 354 40.84 -6.91 -11.26
CA PRO A 354 41.30 -7.40 -9.97
C PRO A 354 40.16 -7.30 -8.91
N GLU A 355 40.32 -8.01 -7.81
CA GLU A 355 39.40 -7.85 -6.68
C GLU A 355 39.61 -6.49 -6.00
N ALA A 356 38.51 -5.85 -5.57
CA ALA A 356 38.57 -4.59 -4.85
C ALA A 356 39.12 -4.82 -3.43
N GLU A 357 40.16 -4.11 -3.05
CA GLU A 357 40.85 -4.31 -1.76
C GLU A 357 40.00 -3.91 -0.56
N LYS A 358 39.17 -2.89 -0.70
CA LYS A 358 38.35 -2.36 0.40
C LYS A 358 37.06 -1.66 -0.07
N CYS A 359 36.08 -1.57 0.84
CA CYS A 359 34.95 -0.68 0.72
C CYS A 359 35.22 0.65 1.45
N PHE A 360 34.86 1.77 0.82
CA PHE A 360 35.02 3.11 1.41
C PHE A 360 33.82 3.55 2.26
N THR A 361 32.69 2.86 2.14
CA THR A 361 31.49 3.16 2.94
C THR A 361 31.63 2.54 4.33
N PRO A 362 31.43 3.30 5.42
CA PRO A 362 31.40 2.78 6.77
C PRO A 362 30.37 1.64 6.94
N GLU A 363 30.71 0.64 7.76
CA GLU A 363 29.90 -0.58 7.92
C GLU A 363 28.46 -0.28 8.36
N GLU A 364 28.27 0.70 9.24
CA GLU A 364 26.95 1.14 9.73
C GLU A 364 26.05 1.74 8.64
N HIS A 365 26.59 2.06 7.46
CA HIS A 365 25.84 2.63 6.34
C HIS A 365 25.66 1.64 5.18
N LEU A 366 26.35 0.50 5.18
CA LEU A 366 26.35 -0.45 4.07
C LEU A 366 24.96 -0.97 3.73
N GLU A 367 24.17 -1.36 4.71
CA GLU A 367 22.82 -1.86 4.49
C GLU A 367 21.95 -0.83 3.74
N LYS A 368 21.98 0.43 4.16
CA LYS A 368 21.26 1.52 3.51
C LYS A 368 21.70 1.75 2.07
N TYR A 369 23.01 1.64 1.78
CA TYR A 369 23.54 1.77 0.44
C TYR A 369 23.13 0.58 -0.43
N GLN A 370 23.20 -0.65 0.06
CA GLN A 370 22.73 -1.85 -0.62
C GLN A 370 21.23 -1.80 -0.91
N ASP A 371 20.42 -1.37 0.04
CA ASP A 371 18.97 -1.18 -0.14
C ASP A 371 18.66 -0.17 -1.25
N SER A 372 19.54 0.82 -1.45
CA SER A 372 19.38 1.79 -2.52
C SER A 372 19.50 1.18 -3.92
N LEU A 373 20.10 0.01 -4.08
CA LEU A 373 20.19 -0.70 -5.36
C LEU A 373 18.81 -1.17 -5.85
N TYR A 374 17.92 -1.51 -4.93
CA TYR A 374 16.59 -2.04 -5.24
C TYR A 374 15.55 -0.96 -5.58
N ASN A 375 15.79 0.29 -5.26
CA ASN A 375 14.86 1.38 -5.57
C ASN A 375 15.07 1.93 -6.99
N HIS A 376 14.11 2.74 -7.49
CA HIS A 376 14.19 3.37 -8.81
C HIS A 376 14.83 4.77 -8.82
N ARG A 377 15.56 5.13 -7.76
CA ARG A 377 16.31 6.39 -7.73
C ARG A 377 17.54 6.29 -8.60
N LYS A 378 17.75 7.28 -9.46
CA LYS A 378 18.96 7.41 -10.28
C LYS A 378 20.18 7.70 -9.40
N MET A 379 21.35 7.35 -9.89
CA MET A 379 22.60 7.76 -9.26
C MET A 379 22.74 9.29 -9.27
N PRO A 380 23.31 9.88 -8.21
CA PRO A 380 23.57 11.32 -8.20
C PRO A 380 24.58 11.71 -9.28
N LYS A 381 24.39 12.87 -9.90
CA LYS A 381 25.37 13.45 -10.82
C LYS A 381 26.57 13.94 -10.03
N ASP A 382 27.73 13.95 -10.68
CA ASP A 382 29.00 14.45 -10.13
C ASP A 382 29.42 13.77 -8.80
N PHE A 383 29.03 12.52 -8.60
CA PHE A 383 29.49 11.74 -7.46
C PHE A 383 30.95 11.32 -7.69
N PRO A 384 31.88 11.72 -6.82
CA PRO A 384 33.28 11.35 -6.97
C PRO A 384 33.45 9.85 -6.76
N ALA A 385 34.01 9.16 -7.77
CA ALA A 385 34.33 7.75 -7.64
C ALA A 385 35.47 7.57 -6.62
N PRO A 386 35.30 6.75 -5.57
CA PRO A 386 36.27 6.65 -4.46
C PRO A 386 37.67 6.16 -4.86
N PHE A 387 37.80 5.61 -6.06
CA PHE A 387 39.07 5.09 -6.60
C PHE A 387 39.74 6.06 -7.59
N LEU A 388 39.14 7.23 -7.85
CA LEU A 388 39.79 8.28 -8.62
C LEU A 388 40.69 9.15 -7.73
N PRO A 389 41.77 9.75 -8.28
CA PRO A 389 42.59 10.69 -7.54
C PRO A 389 41.79 11.86 -6.97
N GLU A 390 42.11 12.31 -5.77
CA GLU A 390 41.41 13.43 -5.07
C GLU A 390 41.47 14.74 -5.87
N ASP A 391 42.51 14.94 -6.68
CA ASP A 391 42.69 16.11 -7.56
C ASP A 391 41.76 16.10 -8.79
N GLY A 392 40.97 15.02 -8.96
CA GLY A 392 40.05 14.84 -10.08
C GLY A 392 40.73 14.59 -11.43
N THR A 393 42.00 14.20 -11.43
CA THR A 393 42.71 13.75 -12.63
C THR A 393 42.07 12.49 -13.17
N LEU A 394 41.71 12.51 -14.44
CA LEU A 394 41.15 11.34 -15.12
C LEU A 394 42.25 10.33 -15.48
N PRO A 395 41.95 9.03 -15.42
CA PRO A 395 42.92 8.00 -15.84
C PRO A 395 43.37 8.17 -17.29
N GLU A 396 44.58 7.77 -17.56
CA GLU A 396 45.08 7.66 -18.93
C GLU A 396 44.29 6.64 -19.73
N LEU A 397 44.13 6.88 -21.03
CA LEU A 397 43.40 5.98 -21.92
C LEU A 397 44.13 4.65 -22.06
N LYS A 398 43.42 3.55 -21.93
CA LYS A 398 43.93 2.18 -22.07
C LYS A 398 44.04 1.76 -23.54
N TYR A 399 43.11 2.24 -24.37
CA TYR A 399 42.98 1.83 -25.76
C TYR A 399 43.33 2.95 -26.72
N LYS A 400 43.71 2.55 -27.96
CA LYS A 400 44.18 3.49 -28.98
C LYS A 400 43.08 4.45 -29.48
N ASN A 401 41.85 4.04 -29.47
CA ASN A 401 40.71 4.82 -29.95
C ASN A 401 39.38 4.32 -29.34
N LEU A 402 38.32 5.08 -29.56
CA LEU A 402 36.98 4.79 -29.07
C LEU A 402 36.42 3.45 -29.58
N GLU A 403 36.68 3.08 -30.84
CA GLU A 403 36.16 1.83 -31.42
C GLU A 403 36.77 0.60 -30.71
N GLN A 404 38.06 0.62 -30.42
CA GLN A 404 38.70 -0.43 -29.63
C GLN A 404 38.17 -0.49 -28.21
N ALA A 405 37.89 0.67 -27.59
CA ALA A 405 37.24 0.73 -26.27
C ALA A 405 35.83 0.12 -26.28
N LYS A 406 35.03 0.41 -27.33
CA LYS A 406 33.68 -0.21 -27.49
C LYS A 406 33.76 -1.73 -27.61
N GLU A 407 34.68 -2.25 -28.41
CA GLU A 407 34.88 -3.69 -28.59
C GLU A 407 35.23 -4.36 -27.27
N LYS A 408 36.25 -3.83 -26.56
CA LYS A 408 36.69 -4.37 -25.27
C LYS A 408 35.61 -4.29 -24.18
N PHE A 409 34.90 -3.20 -24.10
CA PHE A 409 33.76 -3.07 -23.20
C PHE A 409 32.68 -4.15 -23.45
N LEU A 410 32.31 -4.40 -24.72
CA LEU A 410 31.34 -5.43 -25.09
C LEU A 410 31.84 -6.85 -24.85
N GLU A 411 33.14 -7.12 -25.02
CA GLU A 411 33.78 -8.38 -24.66
C GLU A 411 33.71 -8.61 -23.14
N ASN A 412 34.08 -7.62 -22.35
CA ASN A 412 34.08 -7.72 -20.90
C ASN A 412 32.65 -7.75 -20.31
N LEU A 413 31.67 -7.10 -20.94
CA LEU A 413 30.27 -7.31 -20.60
C LEU A 413 29.82 -8.77 -20.81
N GLN A 414 30.25 -9.39 -21.92
CA GLN A 414 29.95 -10.80 -22.17
C GLN A 414 30.68 -11.71 -21.16
N LYS A 415 31.94 -11.41 -20.83
CA LYS A 415 32.73 -12.12 -19.82
C LYS A 415 32.01 -12.07 -18.44
N TYR A 416 31.56 -10.90 -18.02
CA TYR A 416 30.79 -10.70 -16.82
C TYR A 416 29.52 -11.59 -16.80
N GLN A 417 28.76 -11.60 -17.89
CA GLN A 417 27.53 -12.41 -17.99
C GLN A 417 27.81 -13.92 -17.93
N ILE A 418 28.89 -14.39 -18.59
CA ILE A 418 29.31 -15.77 -18.54
C ILE A 418 29.76 -16.15 -17.13
N TYR A 419 30.60 -15.30 -16.51
CA TYR A 419 31.07 -15.53 -15.15
C TYR A 419 29.95 -15.80 -14.15
N TYR A 420 28.93 -14.92 -14.09
CA TYR A 420 27.80 -15.10 -13.18
C TYR A 420 26.76 -16.14 -13.61
N ARG A 421 26.78 -16.58 -14.86
CA ARG A 421 26.05 -17.77 -15.28
C ARG A 421 26.69 -19.02 -14.68
N ASP A 422 28.01 -19.10 -14.72
CA ASP A 422 28.78 -20.27 -14.30
C ASP A 422 29.05 -20.27 -12.78
N ASN A 423 29.01 -19.11 -12.13
CA ASN A 423 29.23 -18.90 -10.69
C ASN A 423 28.08 -18.11 -10.06
N PRO A 424 26.86 -18.65 -9.96
CA PRO A 424 25.68 -17.90 -9.54
C PRO A 424 25.73 -17.41 -8.08
N GLU A 425 26.50 -18.07 -7.23
CA GLU A 425 26.65 -17.75 -5.80
C GLU A 425 27.90 -16.90 -5.49
N ALA A 426 28.63 -16.45 -6.52
CA ALA A 426 29.82 -15.64 -6.31
C ALA A 426 29.46 -14.26 -5.73
N GLU A 427 30.27 -13.82 -4.79
CA GLU A 427 30.21 -12.48 -4.20
C GLU A 427 31.56 -11.78 -4.38
N HIS A 428 31.52 -10.51 -4.79
CA HIS A 428 32.72 -9.69 -4.91
C HIS A 428 32.57 -8.36 -4.17
N MET A 429 33.71 -7.83 -3.73
CA MET A 429 33.78 -6.54 -3.07
C MET A 429 33.55 -5.40 -4.06
N HIS A 430 32.67 -4.48 -3.69
CA HIS A 430 32.48 -3.22 -4.40
C HIS A 430 32.89 -2.02 -3.54
N PHE A 431 33.56 -1.05 -4.11
CA PHE A 431 34.15 0.10 -3.41
C PHE A 431 33.14 0.93 -2.56
N VAL A 432 31.86 0.96 -2.95
CA VAL A 432 30.81 1.74 -2.28
C VAL A 432 29.80 0.86 -1.56
N PHE A 433 29.48 -0.30 -2.11
CA PHE A 433 28.38 -1.12 -1.61
C PHE A 433 28.80 -2.34 -0.78
N GLY A 434 30.12 -2.53 -0.57
CA GLY A 434 30.64 -3.70 0.15
C GLY A 434 30.52 -4.98 -0.68
N LYS A 435 30.38 -6.12 -0.04
CA LYS A 435 30.16 -7.40 -0.73
C LYS A 435 28.79 -7.44 -1.41
N LEU A 436 28.78 -7.73 -2.70
CA LEU A 436 27.59 -7.84 -3.52
C LEU A 436 27.52 -9.23 -4.17
N ASN A 437 26.34 -9.85 -4.08
CA ASN A 437 26.02 -11.05 -4.85
C ASN A 437 25.64 -10.69 -6.29
N LYS A 438 25.38 -11.70 -7.11
CA LYS A 438 24.99 -11.57 -8.53
C LYS A 438 23.84 -10.56 -8.75
N GLU A 439 22.75 -10.68 -7.98
CA GLU A 439 21.55 -9.82 -8.14
C GLU A 439 21.91 -8.35 -7.86
N MET A 440 22.56 -8.10 -6.73
CA MET A 440 22.96 -6.73 -6.35
C MET A 440 23.96 -6.13 -7.35
N MET A 441 24.89 -6.95 -7.85
CA MET A 441 25.88 -6.53 -8.84
C MET A 441 25.20 -6.14 -10.16
N GLU A 442 24.23 -6.93 -10.61
CA GLU A 442 23.44 -6.60 -11.79
C GLU A 442 22.63 -5.31 -11.60
N LEU A 443 21.97 -5.13 -10.47
CA LEU A 443 21.22 -3.90 -10.15
C LEU A 443 22.15 -2.67 -10.14
N MET A 444 23.34 -2.81 -9.57
CA MET A 444 24.35 -1.76 -9.54
C MET A 444 24.77 -1.38 -10.96
N HIS A 445 25.15 -2.35 -11.80
CA HIS A 445 25.55 -2.07 -13.18
C HIS A 445 24.44 -1.46 -14.02
N ARG A 446 23.19 -1.93 -13.87
CA ARG A 446 22.03 -1.35 -14.57
C ARG A 446 21.88 0.13 -14.25
N LYS A 447 21.99 0.51 -12.98
CA LYS A 447 21.96 1.92 -12.55
C LYS A 447 23.15 2.71 -13.09
N HIS A 448 24.34 2.15 -12.98
CA HIS A 448 25.59 2.77 -13.36
C HIS A 448 25.67 3.01 -14.87
N PHE A 449 25.32 2.01 -15.67
CA PHE A 449 25.29 2.15 -17.13
C PHE A 449 24.22 3.15 -17.57
N THR A 450 23.03 3.11 -16.97
CA THR A 450 21.98 4.11 -17.23
C THR A 450 22.50 5.52 -16.95
N HIS A 451 23.16 5.73 -15.81
CA HIS A 451 23.72 7.03 -15.44
C HIS A 451 24.68 7.56 -16.51
N HIS A 452 25.64 6.75 -16.96
CA HIS A 452 26.63 7.16 -17.96
C HIS A 452 26.07 7.25 -19.38
N PHE A 453 25.09 6.42 -19.73
CA PHE A 453 24.45 6.51 -21.05
C PHE A 453 23.55 7.75 -21.16
N GLU A 454 22.87 8.16 -20.08
CA GLU A 454 22.21 9.46 -20.00
C GLU A 454 23.22 10.63 -20.06
N GLN A 455 24.40 10.45 -19.41
CA GLN A 455 25.46 11.46 -19.45
C GLN A 455 25.90 11.76 -20.88
N PHE A 456 25.92 10.77 -21.75
CA PHE A 456 26.35 10.90 -23.14
C PHE A 456 25.21 10.88 -24.18
N ASN A 457 23.96 11.13 -23.77
CA ASN A 457 22.74 11.14 -24.62
C ASN A 457 22.55 9.86 -25.46
N LEU A 458 22.88 8.71 -24.93
CA LEU A 458 22.65 7.42 -25.59
C LEU A 458 21.25 6.86 -25.28
N ILE A 459 20.61 7.37 -24.23
CA ILE A 459 19.24 7.04 -23.81
C ILE A 459 18.53 8.28 -23.29
#